data_d1845e7ff08e9bcf879a9bb2da9cee22
#
_entry.id   d1845e7ff08e9bcf879a9bb2da9cee22
#
_cell.length_a   1.000
_cell.length_b   1.000
_cell.length_c   1.000
_cell.angle_alpha   90.00
_cell.angle_beta   90.00
_cell.angle_gamma   90.00
#
_symmetry.space_group_name_H-M   'P 1'
#
loop_
_entity.id
_entity.type
_entity.pdbx_description
1 polymer ?
#
loop_
_entity_poly.entity_id
_entity_poly.type
_entity_poly.pdbx_seq_one_letter_code
_entity_poly.pdbx_strand_id
1 'polypeptide(L)'
;MSSPHANLSRRAVLKSGLGGGLLLAFQWPLRAAPVNEPEQAPDHPEGQFAPNAFIRIDKAGKTTLVIPQAEMGQGVYTAIAMILAEELDADFAGVTIEHAPPSDKLYGNPTFGVQVTGNSNSIRAFWTKLRNAGAGARTMLIAAAAAQWEVDAAECRASNGKITHAASNRTLTYSELADAAGKLPVPDQPKLKDPKDFTLIGKPLKRYDTPDKSDGKTIYGIDAMVPDMKFATLAQCPVLGGKVKHVDDDAAKKYPACVRSSFSMISWQSLAIICGPLGRVLTR
;
A
#
# COMPACT_ATOMS: atom_id res chain seq x y z
N MET A 1 -45.32 -20.02 -42.35
CA MET A 1 -45.27 -19.15 -41.14
C MET A 1 -43.80 -18.83 -40.85
N SER A 2 -43.36 -17.69 -41.34
CA SER A 2 -41.98 -17.23 -41.19
C SER A 2 -41.87 -16.37 -39.94
N SER A 3 -40.99 -16.74 -39.02
CA SER A 3 -40.65 -15.99 -37.78
C SER A 3 -39.97 -14.67 -38.15
N PRO A 4 -40.31 -13.55 -37.54
CA PRO A 4 -39.61 -12.29 -37.77
C PRO A 4 -38.25 -12.29 -37.03
N HIS A 5 -37.17 -12.26 -37.77
CA HIS A 5 -35.86 -11.97 -37.22
C HIS A 5 -35.81 -10.49 -36.79
N ALA A 6 -35.80 -10.22 -35.50
CA ALA A 6 -35.59 -8.90 -34.97
C ALA A 6 -34.16 -8.46 -35.27
N ASN A 7 -33.98 -7.50 -36.18
CA ASN A 7 -32.70 -6.85 -36.45
C ASN A 7 -32.31 -5.95 -35.24
N LEU A 8 -31.56 -6.49 -34.31
CA LEU A 8 -30.97 -5.71 -33.22
C LEU A 8 -29.87 -4.81 -33.79
N SER A 9 -30.05 -3.50 -33.72
CA SER A 9 -29.03 -2.55 -34.14
C SER A 9 -27.81 -2.64 -33.23
N ARG A 10 -26.58 -2.44 -33.78
CA ARG A 10 -25.34 -2.42 -33.02
C ARG A 10 -25.40 -1.47 -31.80
N ARG A 11 -26.17 -0.40 -31.92
CA ARG A 11 -26.41 0.59 -30.84
C ARG A 11 -27.27 0.03 -29.71
N ALA A 12 -28.23 -0.87 -30.00
CA ALA A 12 -29.06 -1.53 -29.00
C ALA A 12 -28.24 -2.56 -28.21
N VAL A 13 -27.37 -3.32 -28.88
CA VAL A 13 -26.47 -4.30 -28.26
C VAL A 13 -25.45 -3.61 -27.33
N LEU A 14 -24.88 -2.46 -27.74
CA LEU A 14 -23.97 -1.69 -26.91
C LEU A 14 -24.66 -1.07 -25.68
N LYS A 15 -25.90 -0.60 -25.83
CA LYS A 15 -26.68 -0.08 -24.69
C LYS A 15 -27.05 -1.16 -23.67
N SER A 16 -27.37 -2.37 -24.13
CA SER A 16 -27.66 -3.53 -23.27
C SER A 16 -26.42 -4.05 -22.56
N GLY A 17 -25.26 -4.06 -23.23
CA GLY A 17 -23.98 -4.46 -22.66
C GLY A 17 -23.45 -3.51 -21.59
N LEU A 18 -23.64 -2.20 -21.79
CA LEU A 18 -23.25 -1.18 -20.78
C LEU A 18 -24.12 -1.24 -19.51
N GLY A 19 -25.44 -1.51 -19.67
CA GLY A 19 -26.34 -1.66 -18.52
C GLY A 19 -26.08 -2.93 -17.70
N GLY A 20 -25.81 -4.07 -18.35
CA GLY A 20 -25.55 -5.35 -17.70
C GLY A 20 -24.19 -5.41 -16.99
N GLY A 21 -23.15 -4.82 -17.57
CA GLY A 21 -21.83 -4.76 -16.96
C GLY A 21 -21.78 -3.88 -15.69
N LEU A 22 -22.54 -2.79 -15.66
CA LEU A 22 -22.64 -1.93 -14.48
C LEU A 22 -23.42 -2.60 -13.33
N LEU A 23 -24.45 -3.37 -13.62
CA LEU A 23 -25.27 -4.05 -12.59
C LEU A 23 -24.54 -5.18 -11.89
N LEU A 24 -23.61 -5.89 -12.57
CA LEU A 24 -22.81 -6.94 -11.93
C LEU A 24 -21.75 -6.38 -10.97
N ALA A 25 -21.30 -5.14 -11.15
CA ALA A 25 -20.35 -4.50 -10.26
C ALA A 25 -21.01 -3.97 -8.97
N PHE A 26 -22.33 -3.80 -8.93
CA PHE A 26 -23.05 -3.19 -7.79
C PHE A 26 -23.71 -4.18 -6.82
N GLN A 27 -23.62 -5.49 -7.05
CA GLN A 27 -24.23 -6.49 -6.16
C GLN A 27 -23.29 -7.06 -5.09
N TRP A 28 -22.11 -6.49 -4.90
CA TRP A 28 -21.30 -6.81 -3.74
C TRP A 28 -21.82 -5.97 -2.55
N PRO A 29 -22.24 -6.60 -1.43
CA PRO A 29 -22.67 -5.84 -0.27
C PRO A 29 -21.45 -5.09 0.30
N LEU A 30 -21.32 -3.83 -0.08
CA LEU A 30 -20.41 -2.88 0.57
C LEU A 30 -20.94 -2.63 1.99
N ARG A 31 -20.59 -3.50 2.93
CA ARG A 31 -20.62 -3.13 4.32
C ARG A 31 -19.51 -2.11 4.54
N ALA A 32 -19.84 -0.84 4.43
CA ALA A 32 -19.01 0.21 4.97
C ALA A 32 -18.86 -0.08 6.48
N ALA A 33 -17.67 -0.48 6.89
CA ALA A 33 -17.35 -0.50 8.31
C ALA A 33 -17.43 0.95 8.81
N PRO A 34 -17.97 1.20 10.02
CA PRO A 34 -18.05 2.54 10.58
C PRO A 34 -16.62 3.11 10.73
N VAL A 35 -16.37 4.22 10.08
CA VAL A 35 -15.10 4.95 10.10
C VAL A 35 -15.06 5.86 11.33
N ASN A 36 -15.16 5.32 12.55
CA ASN A 36 -15.12 6.13 13.76
C ASN A 36 -14.46 5.39 14.93
N GLU A 37 -13.19 5.02 14.75
CA GLU A 37 -12.27 4.91 15.88
C GLU A 37 -10.98 5.66 15.49
N PRO A 38 -10.40 6.47 16.39
CA PRO A 38 -9.11 7.09 16.13
C PRO A 38 -8.11 5.97 15.80
N GLU A 39 -7.46 6.12 14.66
CA GLU A 39 -6.47 5.19 14.14
C GLU A 39 -5.28 5.19 15.13
N GLN A 40 -5.29 4.27 16.10
CA GLN A 40 -4.13 4.08 16.94
C GLN A 40 -2.97 3.66 16.06
N ALA A 41 -1.92 4.47 16.06
CA ALA A 41 -0.67 4.09 15.43
C ALA A 41 -0.23 2.72 15.97
N PRO A 42 0.30 1.82 15.13
CA PRO A 42 0.81 0.55 15.61
C PRO A 42 1.88 0.80 16.69
N ASP A 43 1.97 -0.11 17.68
CA ASP A 43 3.02 -0.05 18.70
C ASP A 43 4.39 0.05 18.01
N HIS A 44 5.04 1.17 18.20
CA HIS A 44 6.34 1.45 17.61
C HIS A 44 7.45 1.29 18.66
N PRO A 45 8.63 0.81 18.27
CA PRO A 45 9.77 0.76 19.16
C PRO A 45 10.04 2.14 19.79
N GLU A 46 10.42 2.16 21.05
CA GLU A 46 10.82 3.40 21.73
C GLU A 46 11.86 4.17 20.91
N GLY A 47 11.67 5.46 20.78
CA GLY A 47 12.59 6.34 20.06
C GLY A 47 12.28 6.55 18.57
N GLN A 48 11.07 6.21 18.13
CA GLN A 48 10.59 6.56 16.80
C GLN A 48 9.40 7.53 16.86
N PHE A 49 9.43 8.55 16.03
CA PHE A 49 8.27 9.38 15.77
C PHE A 49 7.41 8.72 14.69
N ALA A 50 6.25 8.24 15.08
CA ALA A 50 5.31 7.58 14.18
C ALA A 50 3.89 8.13 14.42
N PRO A 51 3.59 9.34 13.92
CA PRO A 51 2.33 10.03 14.16
C PRO A 51 1.13 9.33 13.51
N ASN A 52 1.38 8.43 12.59
CA ASN A 52 0.36 7.67 11.85
C ASN A 52 0.98 6.41 11.22
N ALA A 53 0.17 5.59 10.61
CA ALA A 53 0.59 4.34 10.00
C ALA A 53 1.51 4.49 8.76
N PHE A 54 1.63 5.69 8.19
CA PHE A 54 2.31 5.93 6.91
C PHE A 54 3.70 6.55 7.04
N ILE A 55 4.05 7.11 8.21
CA ILE A 55 5.29 7.85 8.41
C ILE A 55 5.97 7.38 9.69
N ARG A 56 7.26 7.09 9.58
CA ARG A 56 8.15 6.83 10.71
C ARG A 56 9.45 7.61 10.54
N ILE A 57 9.89 8.25 11.60
CA ILE A 57 11.17 8.96 11.65
C ILE A 57 11.92 8.47 12.88
N ASP A 58 13.11 7.91 12.70
CA ASP A 58 13.93 7.40 13.77
C ASP A 58 14.99 8.43 14.22
N LYS A 59 15.64 8.13 15.36
CA LYS A 59 16.70 8.97 15.93
C LYS A 59 17.95 9.05 15.06
N ALA A 60 18.15 8.12 14.16
CA ALA A 60 19.26 8.13 13.19
C ALA A 60 18.98 9.05 11.98
N GLY A 61 17.79 9.65 11.91
CA GLY A 61 17.39 10.55 10.82
C GLY A 61 16.72 9.87 9.64
N LYS A 62 16.53 8.55 9.71
CA LYS A 62 15.87 7.81 8.64
C LYS A 62 14.37 8.10 8.65
N THR A 63 13.89 8.71 7.58
CA THR A 63 12.45 8.88 7.32
C THR A 63 11.95 7.75 6.46
N THR A 64 11.01 6.95 6.98
CA THR A 64 10.39 5.83 6.28
C THR A 64 8.96 6.16 5.94
N LEU A 65 8.61 5.99 4.67
CA LEU A 65 7.25 6.16 4.13
C LEU A 65 6.66 4.80 3.82
N VAL A 66 5.53 4.48 4.45
CA VAL A 66 4.85 3.19 4.32
C VAL A 66 3.77 3.29 3.25
N ILE A 67 3.89 2.48 2.21
CA ILE A 67 3.05 2.55 1.02
C ILE A 67 1.97 1.46 1.05
N PRO A 68 0.67 1.82 1.08
CA PRO A 68 -0.43 0.87 1.23
C PRO A 68 -0.84 0.16 -0.06
N GLN A 69 -0.13 0.38 -1.17
CA GLN A 69 -0.47 -0.12 -2.49
C GLN A 69 0.70 -0.86 -3.11
N ALA A 70 0.43 -1.99 -3.77
CA ALA A 70 1.46 -2.81 -4.41
C ALA A 70 2.00 -2.14 -5.68
N GLU A 71 3.31 -2.13 -5.83
CA GLU A 71 4.00 -1.73 -7.06
C GLU A 71 3.99 -2.90 -8.05
N MET A 72 3.37 -2.69 -9.21
CA MET A 72 3.23 -3.67 -10.28
C MET A 72 3.82 -3.16 -11.62
N GLY A 73 4.67 -2.14 -11.54
CA GLY A 73 5.24 -1.45 -12.70
C GLY A 73 4.60 -0.09 -13.00
N GLN A 74 3.49 0.27 -12.31
CA GLN A 74 2.74 1.51 -12.54
C GLN A 74 3.35 2.75 -11.86
N GLY A 75 4.38 2.60 -11.00
CA GLY A 75 5.09 3.71 -10.36
C GLY A 75 4.43 4.22 -9.07
N VAL A 76 3.57 3.43 -8.45
CA VAL A 76 2.80 3.83 -7.26
C VAL A 76 3.68 4.08 -6.05
N TYR A 77 4.80 3.38 -5.90
CA TYR A 77 5.74 3.61 -4.80
C TYR A 77 6.29 5.03 -4.83
N THR A 78 6.73 5.48 -6.00
CA THR A 78 7.20 6.86 -6.17
C THR A 78 6.07 7.87 -5.98
N ALA A 79 4.93 7.64 -6.62
CA ALA A 79 3.83 8.61 -6.62
C ALA A 79 3.19 8.80 -5.23
N ILE A 80 2.98 7.71 -4.47
CA ILE A 80 2.45 7.80 -3.10
C ILE A 80 3.47 8.43 -2.16
N ALA A 81 4.75 8.06 -2.29
CA ALA A 81 5.81 8.65 -1.50
C ALA A 81 5.93 10.17 -1.76
N MET A 82 5.75 10.63 -3.01
CA MET A 82 5.71 12.06 -3.32
C MET A 82 4.58 12.78 -2.57
N ILE A 83 3.39 12.18 -2.45
CA ILE A 83 2.26 12.79 -1.74
C ILE A 83 2.58 12.98 -0.25
N LEU A 84 3.13 11.93 0.38
CA LEU A 84 3.52 11.97 1.80
C LEU A 84 4.66 12.96 2.04
N ALA A 85 5.72 12.88 1.24
CA ALA A 85 6.89 13.73 1.37
C ALA A 85 6.61 15.20 1.07
N GLU A 86 5.72 15.51 0.11
CA GLU A 86 5.28 16.87 -0.18
C GLU A 86 4.70 17.54 1.06
N GLU A 87 3.72 16.90 1.69
CA GLU A 87 3.05 17.47 2.87
C GLU A 87 3.94 17.43 4.12
N LEU A 88 4.84 16.48 4.21
CA LEU A 88 5.81 16.38 5.31
C LEU A 88 6.97 17.37 5.17
N ASP A 89 7.20 17.95 4.01
CA ASP A 89 8.42 18.71 3.69
C ASP A 89 9.72 17.88 3.89
N ALA A 90 9.65 16.58 3.59
CA ALA A 90 10.80 15.69 3.75
C ALA A 90 11.83 15.90 2.61
N ASP A 91 13.08 15.57 2.89
CA ASP A 91 14.08 15.37 1.83
C ASP A 91 13.74 14.08 1.07
N PHE A 92 13.15 14.21 -0.12
CA PHE A 92 12.69 13.07 -0.90
C PHE A 92 13.83 12.13 -1.33
N ALA A 93 15.04 12.64 -1.50
CA ALA A 93 16.19 11.81 -1.86
C ALA A 93 16.64 10.91 -0.69
N GLY A 94 16.40 11.34 0.53
CA GLY A 94 16.78 10.62 1.76
C GLY A 94 15.70 9.70 2.34
N VAL A 95 14.47 9.65 1.75
CA VAL A 95 13.42 8.78 2.30
C VAL A 95 13.65 7.31 1.95
N THR A 96 13.22 6.45 2.86
CA THR A 96 13.10 5.01 2.61
C THR A 96 11.63 4.69 2.35
N ILE A 97 11.36 3.83 1.39
CA ILE A 97 10.02 3.35 1.07
C ILE A 97 9.88 1.91 1.54
N GLU A 98 8.82 1.61 2.28
CA GLU A 98 8.45 0.27 2.70
C GLU A 98 7.03 -0.06 2.24
N HIS A 99 6.81 -1.32 1.86
CA HIS A 99 5.45 -1.80 1.61
C HIS A 99 4.71 -1.98 2.93
N ALA A 100 3.44 -1.57 2.97
CA ALA A 100 2.61 -1.71 4.17
C ALA A 100 2.40 -3.19 4.54
N PRO A 101 2.51 -3.56 5.82
CA PRO A 101 2.15 -4.90 6.26
C PRO A 101 0.65 -5.16 6.10
N PRO A 102 0.20 -6.43 6.14
CA PRO A 102 -1.22 -6.76 6.02
C PRO A 102 -2.04 -6.14 7.17
N SER A 103 -2.90 -5.17 6.85
CA SER A 103 -3.88 -4.59 7.77
C SER A 103 -4.93 -3.80 7.01
N ASP A 104 -6.12 -4.36 6.87
CA ASP A 104 -7.22 -3.66 6.22
C ASP A 104 -7.64 -2.40 7.00
N LYS A 105 -7.56 -2.44 8.33
CA LYS A 105 -7.91 -1.31 9.21
C LYS A 105 -7.02 -0.09 8.93
N LEU A 106 -5.70 -0.28 8.83
CA LEU A 106 -4.71 0.80 8.67
C LEU A 106 -4.52 1.19 7.20
N TYR A 107 -4.39 0.19 6.33
CA TYR A 107 -3.94 0.36 4.96
C TYR A 107 -5.00 0.01 3.91
N GLY A 108 -6.22 -0.34 4.34
CA GLY A 108 -7.32 -0.64 3.45
C GLY A 108 -7.59 0.50 2.47
N ASN A 109 -7.86 0.12 1.22
CA ASN A 109 -8.24 1.07 0.18
C ASN A 109 -9.58 1.73 0.58
N PRO A 110 -9.66 3.07 0.70
CA PRO A 110 -10.86 3.76 1.17
C PRO A 110 -12.12 3.47 0.34
N THR A 111 -11.96 3.04 -0.91
CA THR A 111 -13.09 2.70 -1.78
C THR A 111 -13.61 1.29 -1.52
N PHE A 112 -12.72 0.35 -1.15
CA PHE A 112 -13.06 -1.08 -1.06
C PHE A 112 -13.12 -1.60 0.38
N GLY A 113 -12.58 -0.87 1.36
CA GLY A 113 -12.52 -1.29 2.76
C GLY A 113 -11.51 -2.43 3.05
N VAL A 114 -10.76 -2.86 2.07
CA VAL A 114 -9.72 -3.91 2.17
C VAL A 114 -8.42 -3.45 1.54
N GLN A 115 -7.30 -4.03 1.95
CA GLN A 115 -5.99 -3.73 1.37
C GLN A 115 -5.85 -4.40 0.00
N VAL A 116 -6.13 -3.65 -1.04
CA VAL A 116 -6.13 -4.10 -2.43
C VAL A 116 -5.63 -3.01 -3.36
N THR A 117 -4.89 -3.42 -4.40
CA THR A 117 -4.43 -2.53 -5.46
C THR A 117 -5.17 -2.88 -6.75
N GLY A 118 -5.98 -1.94 -7.25
CA GLY A 118 -6.78 -2.17 -8.45
C GLY A 118 -7.62 -0.95 -8.83
N ASN A 119 -8.44 -1.11 -9.89
CA ASN A 119 -9.38 -0.11 -10.37
C ASN A 119 -8.76 1.29 -10.66
N SER A 120 -7.47 1.36 -10.93
CA SER A 120 -6.74 2.60 -11.22
C SER A 120 -7.00 3.73 -10.20
N ASN A 121 -7.21 3.39 -8.92
CA ASN A 121 -7.63 4.36 -7.91
C ASN A 121 -6.58 4.63 -6.81
N SER A 122 -5.40 4.01 -6.86
CA SER A 122 -4.38 4.10 -5.80
C SER A 122 -4.07 5.54 -5.38
N ILE A 123 -3.89 6.45 -6.32
CA ILE A 123 -3.63 7.86 -6.00
C ILE A 123 -4.90 8.56 -5.53
N ARG A 124 -5.99 8.42 -6.29
CA ARG A 124 -7.24 9.13 -6.03
C ARG A 124 -7.87 8.72 -4.70
N ALA A 125 -7.90 7.42 -4.37
CA ALA A 125 -8.51 6.93 -3.14
C ALA A 125 -7.72 7.35 -1.89
N PHE A 126 -6.40 7.40 -1.98
CA PHE A 126 -5.54 7.74 -0.85
C PHE A 126 -5.13 9.22 -0.79
N TRP A 127 -5.48 10.03 -1.77
CA TRP A 127 -5.03 11.43 -1.89
C TRP A 127 -5.18 12.24 -0.59
N THR A 128 -6.38 12.32 -0.07
CA THR A 128 -6.67 13.10 1.14
C THR A 128 -6.04 12.48 2.38
N LYS A 129 -6.14 11.14 2.52
CA LYS A 129 -5.60 10.42 3.67
C LYS A 129 -4.08 10.61 3.80
N LEU A 130 -3.35 10.47 2.71
CA LEU A 130 -1.89 10.61 2.71
C LEU A 130 -1.45 12.07 2.89
N ARG A 131 -2.15 13.03 2.29
CA ARG A 131 -1.87 14.44 2.52
C ARG A 131 -2.07 14.83 3.98
N ASN A 132 -3.18 14.40 4.60
CA ASN A 132 -3.42 14.63 6.03
C ASN A 132 -2.33 13.98 6.89
N ALA A 133 -1.89 12.77 6.57
CA ALA A 133 -0.83 12.09 7.28
C ALA A 133 0.50 12.88 7.25
N GLY A 134 0.90 13.36 6.08
CA GLY A 134 2.11 14.18 5.92
C GLY A 134 2.02 15.52 6.62
N ALA A 135 0.90 16.24 6.43
CA ALA A 135 0.68 17.55 7.03
C ALA A 135 0.55 17.48 8.57
N GLY A 136 -0.08 16.42 9.09
CA GLY A 136 -0.16 16.18 10.54
C GLY A 136 1.21 15.99 11.15
N ALA A 137 2.04 15.15 10.56
CA ALA A 137 3.41 14.92 11.00
C ALA A 137 4.25 16.22 10.96
N ARG A 138 4.16 16.98 9.87
CA ARG A 138 4.82 18.30 9.76
C ARG A 138 4.38 19.25 10.87
N THR A 139 3.08 19.33 11.12
CA THR A 139 2.53 20.21 12.18
C THR A 139 3.07 19.86 13.54
N MET A 140 3.15 18.57 13.88
CA MET A 140 3.71 18.10 15.16
C MET A 140 5.20 18.43 15.29
N LEU A 141 5.98 18.24 14.21
CA LEU A 141 7.41 18.59 14.19
C LEU A 141 7.64 20.09 14.34
N ILE A 142 6.84 20.92 13.69
CA ILE A 142 6.90 22.38 13.85
C ILE A 142 6.54 22.78 15.28
N ALA A 143 5.49 22.20 15.87
CA ALA A 143 5.10 22.49 17.23
C ALA A 143 6.16 22.07 18.26
N ALA A 144 6.82 20.92 18.06
CA ALA A 144 7.91 20.46 18.89
C ALA A 144 9.12 21.43 18.85
N ALA A 145 9.50 21.89 17.66
CA ALA A 145 10.59 22.88 17.50
C ALA A 145 10.23 24.22 18.14
N ALA A 146 9.01 24.71 17.92
CA ALA A 146 8.53 25.97 18.49
C ALA A 146 8.54 25.92 20.03
N ALA A 147 8.05 24.82 20.61
CA ALA A 147 8.10 24.62 22.07
C ALA A 147 9.53 24.57 22.61
N GLN A 148 10.46 23.88 21.93
CA GLN A 148 11.87 23.82 22.34
C GLN A 148 12.57 25.16 22.21
N TRP A 149 12.16 26.01 21.32
CA TRP A 149 12.74 27.33 21.10
C TRP A 149 12.03 28.45 21.83
N GLU A 150 10.87 28.17 22.43
CA GLU A 150 9.99 29.16 23.07
C GLU A 150 9.57 30.30 22.12
N VAL A 151 9.15 29.91 20.92
CA VAL A 151 8.70 30.84 19.84
C VAL A 151 7.34 30.43 19.31
N ASP A 152 6.70 31.32 18.55
CA ASP A 152 5.44 30.97 17.86
C ASP A 152 5.71 29.96 16.75
N ALA A 153 4.88 28.92 16.68
CA ALA A 153 4.92 27.91 15.62
C ALA A 153 4.75 28.52 14.21
N ALA A 154 4.06 29.67 14.11
CA ALA A 154 3.88 30.39 12.84
C ALA A 154 5.19 31.00 12.30
N GLU A 155 6.21 31.18 13.15
CA GLU A 155 7.53 31.70 12.76
C GLU A 155 8.46 30.57 12.30
N CYS A 156 8.08 29.30 12.55
CA CYS A 156 8.85 28.12 12.16
C CYS A 156 8.46 27.63 10.75
N ARG A 157 9.44 27.14 10.01
CA ARG A 157 9.26 26.61 8.66
C ARG A 157 9.89 25.22 8.53
N ALA A 158 9.14 24.31 7.94
CA ALA A 158 9.63 22.99 7.56
C ALA A 158 10.20 23.04 6.13
N SER A 159 11.34 22.40 5.91
CA SER A 159 11.94 22.24 4.58
C SER A 159 13.00 21.14 4.61
N ASN A 160 12.97 20.25 3.65
CA ASN A 160 13.99 19.19 3.44
C ASN A 160 14.35 18.45 4.75
N GLY A 161 13.35 17.99 5.50
CA GLY A 161 13.57 17.22 6.72
C GLY A 161 14.10 18.01 7.91
N LYS A 162 13.96 19.34 7.90
CA LYS A 162 14.42 20.25 8.95
C LYS A 162 13.35 21.28 9.27
N ILE A 163 13.37 21.77 10.51
CA ILE A 163 12.61 22.94 10.94
C ILE A 163 13.59 24.09 11.16
N THR A 164 13.24 25.26 10.66
CA THR A 164 14.03 26.49 10.79
C THR A 164 13.20 27.62 11.41
N HIS A 165 13.85 28.43 12.25
CA HIS A 165 13.33 29.71 12.77
C HIS A 165 14.26 30.82 12.32
N ALA A 166 13.84 31.55 11.29
CA ALA A 166 14.68 32.53 10.60
C ALA A 166 15.15 33.68 11.51
N ALA A 167 14.27 34.18 12.38
CA ALA A 167 14.58 35.33 13.25
C ALA A 167 15.74 35.05 14.20
N SER A 168 15.91 33.81 14.68
CA SER A 168 17.03 33.43 15.56
C SER A 168 18.08 32.57 14.89
N ASN A 169 17.97 32.32 13.59
CA ASN A 169 18.86 31.46 12.79
C ASN A 169 19.08 30.05 13.36
N ARG A 170 18.04 29.51 14.04
CA ARG A 170 18.05 28.16 14.62
C ARG A 170 17.49 27.13 13.65
N THR A 171 18.05 25.93 13.67
CA THR A 171 17.60 24.79 12.83
C THR A 171 17.67 23.51 13.65
N LEU A 172 16.67 22.65 13.50
CA LEU A 172 16.63 21.30 14.03
C LEU A 172 16.19 20.34 12.92
N THR A 173 16.77 19.16 12.93
CA THR A 173 16.38 18.06 12.04
C THR A 173 15.13 17.36 12.57
N TYR A 174 14.43 16.63 11.73
CA TYR A 174 13.28 15.83 12.16
C TYR A 174 13.65 14.75 13.17
N SER A 175 14.86 14.18 13.09
CA SER A 175 15.35 13.20 14.05
C SER A 175 15.56 13.77 15.44
N GLU A 176 16.08 15.00 15.54
CA GLU A 176 16.25 15.70 16.82
C GLU A 176 14.90 16.04 17.48
N LEU A 177 13.85 16.19 16.67
CA LEU A 177 12.49 16.52 17.11
C LEU A 177 11.61 15.29 17.35
N ALA A 178 12.02 14.10 16.88
CA ALA A 178 11.21 12.89 16.86
C ALA A 178 10.58 12.55 18.22
N ASP A 179 11.37 12.56 19.30
CA ASP A 179 10.89 12.25 20.65
C ASP A 179 9.93 13.31 21.20
N ALA A 180 10.21 14.59 20.95
CA ALA A 180 9.35 15.68 21.42
C ALA A 180 8.03 15.71 20.64
N ALA A 181 8.10 15.56 19.32
CA ALA A 181 6.93 15.51 18.45
C ALA A 181 6.02 14.32 18.76
N GLY A 182 6.61 13.13 19.09
CA GLY A 182 5.86 11.93 19.43
C GLY A 182 4.98 12.04 20.68
N LYS A 183 5.24 13.04 21.53
CA LYS A 183 4.44 13.32 22.76
C LYS A 183 3.27 14.27 22.50
N LEU A 184 3.22 14.89 21.33
CA LEU A 184 2.15 15.83 20.97
C LEU A 184 0.94 15.11 20.40
N PRO A 185 -0.27 15.65 20.60
CA PRO A 185 -1.45 15.09 19.98
C PRO A 185 -1.40 15.23 18.46
N VAL A 186 -1.90 14.23 17.76
CA VAL A 186 -2.06 14.29 16.30
C VAL A 186 -3.19 15.29 15.97
N PRO A 187 -2.95 16.27 15.09
CA PRO A 187 -3.99 17.24 14.74
C PRO A 187 -5.09 16.60 13.88
N ASP A 188 -6.35 16.83 14.22
CA ASP A 188 -7.51 16.30 13.48
C ASP A 188 -7.62 16.85 12.07
N GLN A 189 -7.31 18.14 11.89
CA GLN A 189 -7.41 18.86 10.62
C GLN A 189 -6.13 19.65 10.34
N PRO A 190 -5.05 18.98 9.93
CA PRO A 190 -3.80 19.68 9.63
C PRO A 190 -3.94 20.55 8.39
N LYS A 191 -3.28 21.71 8.40
CA LYS A 191 -3.27 22.61 7.24
C LYS A 191 -2.49 21.99 6.09
N LEU A 192 -3.17 21.66 5.00
CA LEU A 192 -2.57 21.16 3.77
C LEU A 192 -1.89 22.29 2.99
N LYS A 193 -0.87 21.94 2.19
CA LYS A 193 -0.27 22.86 1.23
C LYS A 193 -1.28 23.23 0.13
N ASP A 194 -1.20 24.43 -0.38
CA ASP A 194 -1.88 24.80 -1.61
C ASP A 194 -1.17 24.14 -2.80
N PRO A 195 -1.88 23.65 -3.82
CA PRO A 195 -1.27 23.05 -5.01
C PRO A 195 -0.23 23.95 -5.71
N LYS A 196 -0.37 25.27 -5.64
CA LYS A 196 0.62 26.23 -6.17
C LYS A 196 1.98 26.15 -5.46
N ASP A 197 2.01 25.68 -4.21
CA ASP A 197 3.20 25.58 -3.36
C ASP A 197 3.85 24.18 -3.44
N PHE A 198 3.37 23.31 -4.32
CA PHE A 198 3.95 21.96 -4.49
C PHE A 198 5.34 22.03 -5.10
N THR A 199 6.25 21.30 -4.46
CA THR A 199 7.65 21.20 -4.87
C THR A 199 8.01 19.84 -5.46
N LEU A 200 7.29 18.79 -5.06
CA LEU A 200 7.47 17.40 -5.51
C LEU A 200 6.35 16.96 -6.44
N ILE A 201 5.10 17.15 -6.04
CA ILE A 201 3.93 16.74 -6.82
C ILE A 201 3.88 17.50 -8.15
N GLY A 202 3.71 16.75 -9.24
CA GLY A 202 3.71 17.32 -10.60
C GLY A 202 5.10 17.57 -11.18
N LYS A 203 6.18 17.20 -10.48
CA LYS A 203 7.54 17.29 -10.99
C LYS A 203 8.01 15.95 -11.57
N PRO A 204 8.85 15.95 -12.62
CA PRO A 204 9.39 14.74 -13.24
C PRO A 204 10.52 14.15 -12.37
N LEU A 205 10.16 13.36 -11.36
CA LEU A 205 11.14 12.68 -10.53
C LEU A 205 11.48 11.30 -11.10
N LYS A 206 12.71 10.85 -10.87
CA LYS A 206 13.12 9.47 -11.16
C LYS A 206 12.34 8.51 -10.27
N ARG A 207 11.92 7.38 -10.82
CA ARG A 207 11.26 6.34 -10.04
C ARG A 207 12.20 5.77 -9.00
N TYR A 208 11.67 5.57 -7.80
CA TYR A 208 12.39 5.01 -6.66
C TYR A 208 12.93 3.59 -6.95
N ASP A 209 12.13 2.77 -7.63
CA ASP A 209 12.37 1.36 -7.87
C ASP A 209 13.13 1.05 -9.18
N THR A 210 13.45 2.06 -9.99
CA THR A 210 14.14 1.84 -11.28
C THR A 210 15.54 1.26 -11.13
N PRO A 211 16.42 1.73 -10.22
CA PRO A 211 17.77 1.18 -10.10
C PRO A 211 17.73 -0.34 -9.87
N ASP A 212 17.01 -0.81 -8.87
CA ASP A 212 16.96 -2.23 -8.50
C ASP A 212 16.31 -3.10 -9.58
N LYS A 213 15.33 -2.54 -10.32
CA LYS A 213 14.71 -3.23 -11.46
C LYS A 213 15.64 -3.32 -12.67
N SER A 214 16.54 -2.36 -12.83
CA SER A 214 17.45 -2.31 -13.98
C SER A 214 18.68 -3.19 -13.80
N ASP A 215 19.12 -3.42 -12.56
CA ASP A 215 20.31 -4.22 -12.24
C ASP A 215 19.99 -5.62 -11.67
N GLY A 216 18.71 -6.00 -11.68
CA GLY A 216 18.27 -7.34 -11.29
C GLY A 216 18.23 -7.60 -9.77
N LYS A 217 18.29 -6.56 -8.95
CA LYS A 217 18.23 -6.70 -7.47
C LYS A 217 16.81 -6.76 -6.91
N THR A 218 15.81 -6.39 -7.70
CA THR A 218 14.42 -6.43 -7.26
C THR A 218 13.99 -7.86 -6.93
N ILE A 219 13.47 -8.06 -5.73
CA ILE A 219 12.86 -9.32 -5.30
C ILE A 219 11.37 -9.30 -5.65
N TYR A 220 10.94 -10.20 -6.51
CA TYR A 220 9.54 -10.40 -6.87
C TYR A 220 8.92 -11.50 -6.00
N GLY A 221 7.60 -11.64 -6.05
CA GLY A 221 6.90 -12.66 -5.26
C GLY A 221 7.38 -14.09 -5.52
N ILE A 222 7.80 -14.39 -6.76
CA ILE A 222 8.36 -15.71 -7.13
C ILE A 222 9.75 -15.93 -6.53
N ASP A 223 10.49 -14.89 -6.20
CA ASP A 223 11.84 -14.93 -5.64
C ASP A 223 11.82 -14.91 -4.10
N ALA A 224 10.63 -14.64 -3.51
CA ALA A 224 10.50 -14.56 -2.06
C ALA A 224 10.72 -15.92 -1.41
N MET A 225 11.64 -15.98 -0.46
CA MET A 225 11.99 -17.19 0.28
C MET A 225 11.90 -16.91 1.78
N VAL A 226 11.22 -17.81 2.49
CA VAL A 226 11.15 -17.77 3.96
C VAL A 226 11.73 -19.07 4.54
N PRO A 227 12.22 -19.06 5.80
CA PRO A 227 12.68 -20.26 6.44
C PRO A 227 11.64 -21.38 6.37
N ASP A 228 12.09 -22.61 6.10
CA ASP A 228 11.23 -23.80 5.97
C ASP A 228 10.13 -23.72 4.92
N MET A 229 10.25 -22.80 3.94
CA MET A 229 9.29 -22.64 2.86
C MET A 229 9.06 -23.93 2.11
N LYS A 230 7.79 -24.22 1.82
CA LYS A 230 7.36 -25.33 0.95
C LYS A 230 6.77 -24.75 -0.33
N PHE A 231 6.97 -25.47 -1.42
CA PHE A 231 6.35 -25.12 -2.70
C PHE A 231 5.11 -25.97 -2.91
N ALA A 232 4.03 -25.35 -3.34
CA ALA A 232 2.79 -26.02 -3.67
C ALA A 232 2.39 -25.73 -5.11
N THR A 233 1.85 -26.71 -5.81
CA THR A 233 1.17 -26.53 -7.07
C THR A 233 -0.30 -26.83 -6.91
N LEU A 234 -1.16 -26.15 -7.68
CA LEU A 234 -2.60 -26.32 -7.64
C LEU A 234 -3.08 -26.97 -8.93
N ALA A 235 -3.95 -27.96 -8.79
CA ALA A 235 -4.77 -28.46 -9.90
C ALA A 235 -6.20 -27.96 -9.68
N GLN A 236 -6.77 -27.31 -10.69
CA GLN A 236 -8.13 -26.77 -10.63
C GLN A 236 -9.05 -27.52 -11.60
N CYS A 237 -10.33 -27.60 -11.23
CA CYS A 237 -11.33 -28.13 -12.14
C CYS A 237 -11.42 -27.22 -13.38
N PRO A 238 -11.36 -27.79 -14.60
CA PRO A 238 -11.39 -27.01 -15.85
C PRO A 238 -12.75 -26.38 -16.14
N VAL A 239 -13.79 -26.78 -15.41
CA VAL A 239 -15.15 -26.26 -15.59
C VAL A 239 -15.61 -25.51 -14.36
N LEU A 240 -16.28 -24.37 -14.59
CA LEU A 240 -16.85 -23.55 -13.54
C LEU A 240 -17.93 -24.34 -12.76
N GLY A 241 -17.89 -24.32 -11.42
CA GLY A 241 -18.81 -25.06 -10.58
C GLY A 241 -18.50 -26.55 -10.44
N GLY A 242 -17.46 -27.06 -11.08
CA GLY A 242 -17.02 -28.44 -10.94
C GLY A 242 -16.55 -28.75 -9.51
N LYS A 243 -16.69 -30.03 -9.11
CA LYS A 243 -16.23 -30.52 -7.81
C LYS A 243 -15.25 -31.64 -7.98
N VAL A 244 -14.26 -31.73 -7.09
CA VAL A 244 -13.34 -32.86 -7.04
C VAL A 244 -14.12 -34.09 -6.61
N LYS A 245 -14.14 -35.13 -7.46
CA LYS A 245 -14.79 -36.39 -7.19
C LYS A 245 -13.82 -37.39 -6.57
N HIS A 246 -12.62 -37.45 -7.09
CA HIS A 246 -11.56 -38.38 -6.66
C HIS A 246 -10.21 -37.78 -6.99
N VAL A 247 -9.20 -38.06 -6.18
CA VAL A 247 -7.80 -37.73 -6.41
C VAL A 247 -6.97 -38.97 -6.24
N ASP A 248 -6.22 -39.33 -7.29
CA ASP A 248 -5.17 -40.32 -7.21
C ASP A 248 -3.85 -39.58 -6.93
N ASP A 249 -3.39 -39.63 -5.70
CA ASP A 249 -2.13 -38.98 -5.28
C ASP A 249 -0.96 -39.99 -5.08
N ASP A 250 -1.16 -41.25 -5.43
CA ASP A 250 -0.19 -42.30 -5.24
C ASP A 250 1.09 -42.06 -6.06
N ALA A 251 0.95 -41.53 -7.26
CA ALA A 251 2.10 -41.16 -8.08
C ALA A 251 2.88 -40.00 -7.45
N ALA A 252 2.21 -39.00 -6.88
CA ALA A 252 2.88 -37.88 -6.23
C ALA A 252 3.59 -38.30 -4.94
N LYS A 253 3.00 -39.18 -4.15
CA LYS A 253 3.60 -39.70 -2.90
C LYS A 253 4.89 -40.50 -3.12
N LYS A 254 5.07 -41.08 -4.29
CA LYS A 254 6.30 -41.80 -4.67
C LYS A 254 7.51 -40.88 -4.92
N TYR A 255 7.29 -39.57 -5.08
CA TYR A 255 8.42 -38.66 -5.26
C TYR A 255 9.00 -38.24 -3.90
N PRO A 256 10.31 -38.40 -3.67
CA PRO A 256 10.94 -38.07 -2.39
C PRO A 256 10.79 -36.64 -1.94
N ALA A 257 10.57 -35.72 -2.91
CA ALA A 257 10.35 -34.31 -2.64
C ALA A 257 8.89 -33.96 -2.29
N CYS A 258 7.94 -34.88 -2.44
CA CYS A 258 6.55 -34.65 -2.10
C CYS A 258 6.33 -34.86 -0.61
N VAL A 259 6.13 -33.79 0.14
CA VAL A 259 5.95 -33.86 1.60
C VAL A 259 4.51 -34.18 1.98
N ARG A 260 3.54 -33.71 1.21
CA ARG A 260 2.11 -33.89 1.47
C ARG A 260 1.26 -33.60 0.25
N SER A 261 0.31 -34.46 -0.05
CA SER A 261 -0.86 -34.12 -0.85
C SER A 261 -1.99 -33.77 0.11
N SER A 262 -2.63 -32.65 -0.04
CA SER A 262 -3.76 -32.27 0.80
C SER A 262 -4.87 -31.64 -0.03
N PHE A 263 -6.10 -31.99 0.31
CA PHE A 263 -7.25 -31.21 -0.08
C PHE A 263 -7.32 -29.98 0.80
N SER A 264 -7.18 -28.81 0.20
CA SER A 264 -7.52 -27.56 0.85
C SER A 264 -8.64 -26.89 0.07
N MET A 265 -9.74 -26.59 0.74
CA MET A 265 -10.78 -25.71 0.19
C MET A 265 -10.31 -24.25 0.31
N ILE A 266 -9.22 -23.89 -0.37
CA ILE A 266 -8.84 -22.47 -0.53
C ILE A 266 -9.79 -21.78 -1.50
N SER A 267 -10.36 -22.52 -2.41
CA SER A 267 -11.54 -22.19 -3.19
C SER A 267 -12.25 -23.49 -3.55
N TRP A 268 -13.49 -23.44 -3.85
CA TRP A 268 -14.43 -24.55 -4.02
C TRP A 268 -14.00 -25.67 -4.99
N GLN A 269 -12.76 -25.63 -5.55
CA GLN A 269 -12.39 -26.46 -6.70
C GLN A 269 -10.89 -26.73 -6.87
N SER A 270 -10.08 -26.62 -5.80
CA SER A 270 -8.62 -26.75 -5.96
C SER A 270 -8.00 -27.86 -5.10
N LEU A 271 -7.11 -28.63 -5.72
CA LEU A 271 -6.23 -29.60 -5.07
C LEU A 271 -4.83 -28.97 -4.96
N ALA A 272 -4.25 -28.95 -3.78
CA ALA A 272 -2.88 -28.54 -3.58
C ALA A 272 -1.96 -29.76 -3.37
N ILE A 273 -0.89 -29.86 -4.13
CA ILE A 273 0.21 -30.80 -3.91
C ILE A 273 1.39 -30.01 -3.35
N ILE A 274 1.80 -30.32 -2.13
CA ILE A 274 2.88 -29.63 -1.44
C ILE A 274 4.17 -30.42 -1.63
N CYS A 275 5.15 -29.82 -2.29
CA CYS A 275 6.49 -30.37 -2.47
C CYS A 275 7.47 -29.79 -1.44
N GLY A 276 8.47 -30.57 -1.05
CA GLY A 276 9.50 -30.18 -0.07
C GLY A 276 10.49 -29.10 -0.57
N PRO A 277 11.57 -28.83 0.18
CA PRO A 277 12.51 -27.77 -0.16
C PRO A 277 13.16 -28.00 -1.52
N LEU A 278 13.49 -26.90 -2.20
CA LEU A 278 14.02 -26.77 -3.56
C LEU A 278 14.84 -27.95 -4.06
N GLY A 279 14.32 -28.66 -5.00
CA GLY A 279 15.06 -29.72 -5.62
C GLY A 279 14.42 -30.37 -6.84
N ARG A 280 13.45 -29.85 -7.43
CA ARG A 280 12.92 -30.11 -8.79
C ARG A 280 11.44 -29.78 -8.85
N VAL A 281 11.11 -28.63 -9.38
CA VAL A 281 9.76 -28.36 -9.89
C VAL A 281 9.52 -29.33 -11.04
N LEU A 282 8.56 -30.21 -10.88
CA LEU A 282 8.11 -31.09 -11.97
C LEU A 282 7.40 -30.21 -13.01
N THR A 283 8.14 -29.84 -14.03
CA THR A 283 7.56 -29.36 -15.29
C THR A 283 7.14 -30.59 -16.10
N ARG A 284 5.86 -30.80 -16.24
CA ARG A 284 5.21 -31.44 -17.40
C ARG A 284 3.91 -30.75 -17.69
#